data_ffe5f6c1cb6ac3bce71f1ec9acb9a61b
#
_entry.id   ffe5f6c1cb6ac3bce71f1ec9acb9a61b
#
_cell.length_a   1.000
_cell.length_b   1.000
_cell.length_c   1.000
_cell.angle_alpha   90.00
_cell.angle_beta   90.00
_cell.angle_gamma   90.00
#
_symmetry.space_group_name_H-M   'P 1'
#
loop_
_entity.id
_entity.type
_entity.pdbx_description
1 polymer ?
#
loop_
_entity_poly.entity_id
_entity_poly.type
_entity_poly.pdbx_seq_one_letter_code
_entity_poly.pdbx_strand_id
1 'polypeptide(L)'
;MLPVAKSQIFCLLPVAFYCKVYVNNISEIEMKQLNRALIETQNFPTKIMQFGEGNFLRAFVDWQINQLNKQTDLNAGIAIIRPIDYDQLPLLNTQDGLYTCIIRGINEQGEATEEITVIESVNEEVAIYKDFSAYLNLAENPDIQFIFSNTTEAGIEFLATDKLDDKPAAAFPAKLTQWLFHRYTHFNGDDNKGVIIIPCELIDYNGDKLKQIVLEYCALWSLDQAFVDWINNANDFCSTLVDRIVTGYPRDEINEIQTKLGYQDTFVVTSEYFHLFVIQGPEKLSSMLRLEESDLNIIVVDDIYPYKQRKVAILNGAHTAMVPVALLSGINTVGEAMDDELLSKFVEQGIFSEIIPTLNLPKDELHTFAKDVIKRFKNPYIKHQLISIALNSMTKFTTRIMPQLVKFVEQNQTIPTLLSLALAAQILLYKGQFNDMTFDLNDDPKWLSLFSKLWQEHDAGNITSKQLVSEVLSDSQHWQANLQEIPNLIDTVTDHLESILTQGIEQRIALCLEKGN
;
A
#
# COMPACT_ATOMS: atom_id res chain seq x y z
N MET A 1 7.42 82.44 37.55
CA MET A 1 7.05 83.00 36.27
C MET A 1 7.75 82.17 35.21
N LEU A 2 6.99 81.36 34.55
CA LEU A 2 7.43 80.48 33.47
C LEU A 2 7.14 81.11 32.11
N PRO A 3 7.89 80.76 31.10
CA PRO A 3 7.25 80.75 29.75
C PRO A 3 7.26 79.36 29.11
N VAL A 4 6.17 79.17 28.40
CA VAL A 4 5.71 78.07 27.63
C VAL A 4 6.61 77.79 26.42
N ALA A 5 6.98 76.50 26.20
CA ALA A 5 7.64 76.03 24.99
C ALA A 5 6.61 75.50 24.01
N LYS A 6 6.67 75.97 22.78
CA LYS A 6 5.84 75.51 21.63
C LYS A 6 6.34 74.17 21.13
N SER A 7 5.43 73.23 21.01
CA SER A 7 5.58 71.98 20.30
C SER A 7 5.54 72.18 18.78
N GLN A 8 6.57 71.70 18.11
CA GLN A 8 6.54 71.52 16.64
C GLN A 8 5.89 70.19 16.30
N ILE A 9 4.82 70.29 15.54
CA ILE A 9 4.16 69.16 14.87
C ILE A 9 5.00 68.83 13.64
N PHE A 10 5.69 67.69 13.63
CA PHE A 10 6.26 67.10 12.42
C PHE A 10 5.20 66.24 11.72
N CYS A 11 4.92 66.63 10.51
CA CYS A 11 4.01 66.02 9.58
C CYS A 11 4.51 64.62 9.19
N LEU A 12 3.83 63.56 9.65
CA LEU A 12 4.00 62.19 9.20
C LEU A 12 2.99 61.89 8.09
N LEU A 13 3.36 62.16 6.87
CA LEU A 13 2.82 61.57 5.61
C LEU A 13 3.88 61.86 4.52
N PRO A 14 4.36 60.94 3.73
CA PRO A 14 3.68 59.78 3.16
C PRO A 14 4.59 58.52 3.04
N VAL A 15 4.48 57.56 3.90
CA VAL A 15 5.08 56.23 3.68
C VAL A 15 4.00 55.21 3.25
N ALA A 16 2.74 55.50 3.55
CA ALA A 16 1.62 54.62 3.18
C ALA A 16 1.24 54.62 1.70
N PHE A 17 1.68 55.57 0.91
CA PHE A 17 1.34 55.65 -0.52
C PHE A 17 2.32 54.88 -1.42
N TYR A 18 3.55 54.63 -0.99
CA TYR A 18 4.53 53.86 -1.77
C TYR A 18 4.40 52.34 -1.59
N CYS A 19 3.85 51.87 -0.49
CA CYS A 19 3.59 50.41 -0.32
C CYS A 19 2.35 49.90 -1.05
N LYS A 20 1.35 50.78 -1.30
CA LYS A 20 0.14 50.37 -2.05
C LYS A 20 0.32 50.29 -3.56
N VAL A 21 1.32 50.95 -4.13
CA VAL A 21 1.58 50.93 -5.59
C VAL A 21 2.48 49.74 -5.99
N TYR A 22 3.24 49.14 -5.04
CA TYR A 22 4.07 47.97 -5.33
C TYR A 22 3.36 46.62 -5.10
N VAL A 23 2.23 46.59 -4.39
CA VAL A 23 1.44 45.35 -4.17
C VAL A 23 0.43 45.08 -5.29
N ASN A 24 0.13 46.11 -6.13
CA ASN A 24 -0.87 45.98 -7.22
C ASN A 24 -0.28 45.65 -8.60
N ASN A 25 1.03 45.26 -8.68
CA ASN A 25 1.65 44.85 -9.95
C ASN A 25 2.43 43.54 -9.85
N ILE A 26 2.17 42.67 -8.86
CA ILE A 26 2.35 41.25 -9.06
C ILE A 26 1.08 40.83 -9.82
N SER A 27 1.11 40.94 -11.16
CA SER A 27 0.22 40.12 -11.98
C SER A 27 0.33 38.71 -11.45
N GLU A 28 -0.76 38.14 -10.95
CA GLU A 28 -0.87 36.71 -10.78
C GLU A 28 -0.41 36.13 -12.12
N ILE A 29 0.79 35.59 -12.15
CA ILE A 29 1.24 34.80 -13.31
C ILE A 29 0.32 33.60 -13.27
N GLU A 30 -0.73 33.63 -14.10
CA GLU A 30 -1.65 32.51 -14.25
C GLU A 30 -0.82 31.32 -14.68
N MET A 31 -0.56 30.42 -13.74
CA MET A 31 0.23 29.22 -14.03
C MET A 31 -0.50 28.40 -15.08
N LYS A 32 0.20 28.04 -16.14
CA LYS A 32 -0.36 27.23 -17.23
C LYS A 32 -0.62 25.82 -16.75
N GLN A 33 -1.69 25.21 -17.24
CA GLN A 33 -1.97 23.80 -17.04
C GLN A 33 -0.92 22.93 -17.72
N LEU A 34 -0.46 21.88 -17.04
CA LEU A 34 0.42 20.86 -17.61
C LEU A 34 -0.23 20.25 -18.86
N ASN A 35 0.51 20.21 -19.96
CA ASN A 35 0.13 19.54 -21.21
C ASN A 35 1.37 19.36 -22.10
N ARG A 36 1.24 18.59 -23.20
CA ARG A 36 2.36 18.29 -24.12
C ARG A 36 2.86 19.50 -24.91
N ALA A 37 2.11 20.61 -24.96
CA ALA A 37 2.59 21.87 -25.54
C ALA A 37 3.48 22.67 -24.58
N LEU A 38 3.34 22.44 -23.26
CA LEU A 38 4.14 23.09 -22.23
C LEU A 38 5.48 22.39 -21.97
N ILE A 39 5.46 21.06 -22.00
CA ILE A 39 6.64 20.22 -21.76
C ILE A 39 6.83 19.30 -22.95
N GLU A 40 8.03 19.32 -23.54
CA GLU A 40 8.39 18.39 -24.60
C GLU A 40 8.43 16.96 -24.06
N THR A 41 7.67 16.06 -24.66
CA THR A 41 7.49 14.67 -24.21
C THR A 41 7.54 13.73 -25.40
N GLN A 42 7.83 12.45 -25.12
CA GLN A 42 7.77 11.39 -26.11
C GLN A 42 6.33 10.86 -26.28
N ASN A 43 6.04 10.34 -27.48
CA ASN A 43 4.81 9.60 -27.75
C ASN A 43 5.17 8.12 -27.91
N PHE A 44 4.43 7.26 -27.24
CA PHE A 44 4.65 5.83 -27.26
C PHE A 44 3.47 5.10 -27.94
N PRO A 45 3.70 4.02 -28.69
CA PRO A 45 2.60 3.18 -29.20
C PRO A 45 1.83 2.56 -28.01
N THR A 46 0.51 2.52 -28.09
CA THR A 46 -0.32 1.94 -27.03
C THR A 46 -0.16 0.42 -27.01
N LYS A 47 0.65 -0.10 -26.10
CA LYS A 47 0.90 -1.52 -25.86
C LYS A 47 0.21 -2.04 -24.59
N ILE A 48 -0.29 -1.15 -23.76
CA ILE A 48 -0.83 -1.44 -22.43
C ILE A 48 -2.24 -0.87 -22.34
N MET A 49 -3.17 -1.66 -21.84
CA MET A 49 -4.47 -1.21 -21.36
C MET A 49 -4.52 -1.36 -19.84
N GLN A 50 -5.06 -0.35 -19.14
CA GLN A 50 -5.10 -0.32 -17.69
C GLN A 50 -6.49 -0.01 -17.17
N PHE A 51 -7.06 -0.90 -16.35
CA PHE A 51 -8.31 -0.64 -15.64
C PHE A 51 -8.05 0.04 -14.30
N GLY A 52 -8.47 1.30 -14.20
CA GLY A 52 -8.32 2.16 -13.04
C GLY A 52 -7.36 3.32 -13.26
N GLU A 53 -7.83 4.50 -12.92
CA GLU A 53 -7.13 5.79 -12.98
C GLU A 53 -6.63 6.25 -11.60
N GLY A 54 -6.75 5.39 -10.60
CA GLY A 54 -6.48 5.71 -9.20
C GLY A 54 -5.02 6.03 -8.91
N ASN A 55 -4.79 6.70 -7.77
CA ASN A 55 -3.46 7.13 -7.32
C ASN A 55 -2.45 5.98 -7.30
N PHE A 56 -2.91 4.75 -6.92
CA PHE A 56 -2.01 3.62 -6.80
C PHE A 56 -1.39 3.25 -8.15
N LEU A 57 -2.20 2.97 -9.19
CA LEU A 57 -1.67 2.61 -10.50
C LEU A 57 -0.82 3.73 -11.10
N ARG A 58 -1.24 4.98 -10.95
CA ARG A 58 -0.50 6.14 -11.45
C ARG A 58 0.89 6.29 -10.83
N ALA A 59 1.03 6.02 -9.53
CA ALA A 59 2.32 6.08 -8.84
C ALA A 59 3.04 4.72 -8.78
N PHE A 60 2.50 3.66 -9.36
CA PHE A 60 3.08 2.33 -9.35
C PHE A 60 3.31 1.81 -10.78
N VAL A 61 2.25 1.37 -11.48
CA VAL A 61 2.39 0.81 -12.84
C VAL A 61 2.81 1.87 -13.84
N ASP A 62 2.10 3.00 -13.92
CA ASP A 62 2.39 4.04 -14.91
C ASP A 62 3.79 4.62 -14.70
N TRP A 63 4.19 4.81 -13.42
CA TRP A 63 5.53 5.25 -13.08
C TRP A 63 6.60 4.21 -13.50
N GLN A 64 6.38 2.92 -13.24
CA GLN A 64 7.31 1.86 -13.64
C GLN A 64 7.46 1.78 -15.16
N ILE A 65 6.35 1.82 -15.92
CA ILE A 65 6.39 1.86 -17.38
C ILE A 65 7.12 3.10 -17.89
N ASN A 66 6.89 4.25 -17.25
CA ASN A 66 7.61 5.48 -17.60
C ASN A 66 9.12 5.37 -17.34
N GLN A 67 9.53 4.71 -16.25
CA GLN A 67 10.95 4.45 -15.96
C GLN A 67 11.53 3.42 -16.95
N LEU A 68 10.82 2.34 -17.26
CA LEU A 68 11.24 1.36 -18.27
C LEU A 68 11.42 2.00 -19.65
N ASN A 69 10.51 2.89 -20.05
CA ASN A 69 10.66 3.63 -21.31
C ASN A 69 11.91 4.54 -21.31
N LYS A 70 12.33 5.05 -20.15
CA LYS A 70 13.54 5.90 -20.01
C LYS A 70 14.83 5.10 -19.95
N GLN A 71 14.79 3.91 -19.36
CA GLN A 71 15.97 3.08 -19.13
C GLN A 71 16.23 2.08 -20.25
N THR A 72 15.19 1.69 -20.98
CA THR A 72 15.21 0.60 -21.97
C THR A 72 14.52 1.01 -23.28
N ASP A 73 14.48 0.12 -24.23
CA ASP A 73 13.75 0.25 -25.49
C ASP A 73 12.32 -0.32 -25.45
N LEU A 74 11.67 -0.41 -24.28
CA LEU A 74 10.31 -0.94 -24.13
C LEU A 74 9.31 -0.22 -25.04
N ASN A 75 9.39 1.11 -25.11
CA ASN A 75 8.57 1.96 -25.99
C ASN A 75 7.09 1.61 -25.90
N ALA A 76 6.49 1.72 -24.70
CA ALA A 76 5.12 1.33 -24.42
C ALA A 76 4.30 2.50 -23.85
N GLY A 77 3.17 2.81 -24.50
CA GLY A 77 2.14 3.72 -24.02
C GLY A 77 0.98 2.99 -23.37
N ILE A 78 0.27 3.69 -22.50
CA ILE A 78 -0.86 3.17 -21.70
C ILE A 78 -2.14 3.88 -22.11
N ALA A 79 -3.20 3.09 -22.39
CA ALA A 79 -4.58 3.55 -22.45
C ALA A 79 -5.28 3.18 -21.13
N ILE A 80 -5.67 4.18 -20.35
CA ILE A 80 -6.37 3.99 -19.07
C ILE A 80 -7.87 3.85 -19.33
N ILE A 81 -8.51 2.91 -18.68
CA ILE A 81 -9.96 2.71 -18.67
C ILE A 81 -10.49 3.14 -17.31
N ARG A 82 -11.34 4.17 -17.28
CA ARG A 82 -12.10 4.52 -16.08
C ARG A 82 -13.29 3.56 -15.96
N PRO A 83 -13.26 2.62 -14.99
CA PRO A 83 -14.20 1.49 -14.95
C PRO A 83 -15.52 1.82 -14.26
N ILE A 84 -15.66 3.03 -13.68
CA ILE A 84 -16.82 3.49 -12.91
C ILE A 84 -17.50 4.67 -13.59
N ASP A 85 -18.81 4.82 -13.36
CA ASP A 85 -19.59 5.98 -13.81
C ASP A 85 -19.46 7.13 -12.79
N TYR A 86 -18.40 7.93 -12.94
CA TYR A 86 -18.11 9.04 -12.04
C TYR A 86 -17.69 10.29 -12.80
N ASP A 87 -18.56 11.27 -12.85
CA ASP A 87 -18.42 12.49 -13.67
C ASP A 87 -17.73 13.67 -12.97
N GLN A 88 -17.42 13.56 -11.67
CA GLN A 88 -16.96 14.73 -10.91
C GLN A 88 -15.46 15.01 -11.05
N LEU A 89 -14.67 14.07 -11.56
CA LEU A 89 -13.24 14.29 -11.80
C LEU A 89 -12.97 14.45 -13.30
N PRO A 90 -12.12 15.41 -13.70
CA PRO A 90 -11.69 15.52 -15.09
C PRO A 90 -10.94 14.25 -15.52
N LEU A 91 -10.89 14.00 -16.84
CA LEU A 91 -10.04 12.96 -17.41
C LEU A 91 -8.59 13.45 -17.50
N LEU A 92 -7.63 12.54 -17.43
CA LEU A 92 -6.21 12.79 -17.70
C LEU A 92 -5.99 13.43 -19.07
N ASN A 93 -6.91 13.22 -20.02
CA ASN A 93 -6.91 13.84 -21.34
C ASN A 93 -6.89 15.37 -21.29
N THR A 94 -7.37 16.01 -20.20
CA THR A 94 -7.28 17.46 -20.00
C THR A 94 -5.85 17.95 -19.86
N GLN A 95 -4.91 17.07 -19.60
CA GLN A 95 -3.47 17.28 -19.53
C GLN A 95 -2.69 16.42 -20.55
N ASP A 96 -3.35 16.00 -21.64
CA ASP A 96 -2.76 15.13 -22.68
C ASP A 96 -2.18 13.82 -22.11
N GLY A 97 -2.76 13.28 -21.03
CA GLY A 97 -2.29 12.10 -20.31
C GLY A 97 -1.14 12.37 -19.33
N LEU A 98 -0.59 13.59 -19.28
CA LEU A 98 0.53 13.94 -18.41
C LEU A 98 0.11 14.19 -16.97
N TYR A 99 0.96 13.84 -16.03
CA TYR A 99 0.86 14.26 -14.63
C TYR A 99 2.21 14.10 -13.91
N THR A 100 2.35 14.76 -12.79
CA THR A 100 3.56 14.73 -11.97
C THR A 100 3.47 13.65 -10.90
N CYS A 101 4.44 12.76 -10.87
CA CYS A 101 4.67 11.81 -9.79
C CYS A 101 5.85 12.28 -8.94
N ILE A 102 5.63 12.41 -7.63
CA ILE A 102 6.64 12.82 -6.66
C ILE A 102 6.93 11.64 -5.74
N ILE A 103 8.17 11.17 -5.79
CA ILE A 103 8.65 10.06 -4.96
C ILE A 103 9.44 10.61 -3.80
N ARG A 104 9.08 10.25 -2.58
CA ARG A 104 9.67 10.77 -1.35
C ARG A 104 10.05 9.63 -0.42
N GLY A 105 11.23 9.72 0.18
CA GLY A 105 11.66 8.70 1.13
C GLY A 105 13.11 8.80 1.52
N ILE A 106 13.63 7.68 1.98
CA ILE A 106 15.05 7.52 2.27
C ILE A 106 15.67 6.71 1.14
N ASN A 107 16.67 7.28 0.48
CA ASN A 107 17.39 6.64 -0.61
C ASN A 107 18.34 5.52 -0.11
N GLU A 108 19.06 4.89 -1.02
CA GLU A 108 20.02 3.82 -0.68
C GLU A 108 21.16 4.31 0.23
N GLN A 109 21.52 5.58 0.15
CA GLN A 109 22.53 6.22 0.97
C GLN A 109 22.04 6.60 2.39
N GLY A 110 20.75 6.41 2.67
CA GLY A 110 20.11 6.76 3.95
C GLY A 110 19.72 8.23 4.08
N GLU A 111 19.65 8.96 2.97
CA GLU A 111 19.31 10.38 2.95
C GLU A 111 17.83 10.58 2.56
N ALA A 112 17.17 11.55 3.16
CA ALA A 112 15.84 11.97 2.75
C ALA A 112 15.90 12.58 1.35
N THR A 113 15.12 12.06 0.43
CA THR A 113 15.11 12.46 -0.99
C THR A 113 13.70 12.73 -1.49
N GLU A 114 13.62 13.60 -2.50
CA GLU A 114 12.41 13.87 -3.26
C GLU A 114 12.75 13.87 -4.76
N GLU A 115 12.15 12.96 -5.50
CA GLU A 115 12.30 12.85 -6.96
C GLU A 115 10.99 13.25 -7.63
N ILE A 116 11.07 14.20 -8.57
CA ILE A 116 9.93 14.72 -9.32
C ILE A 116 10.04 14.21 -10.76
N THR A 117 9.02 13.51 -11.23
CA THR A 117 8.95 12.98 -12.58
C THR A 117 7.62 13.32 -13.22
N VAL A 118 7.64 13.88 -14.43
CA VAL A 118 6.45 13.94 -15.27
C VAL A 118 6.26 12.57 -15.92
N ILE A 119 5.09 11.99 -15.72
CA ILE A 119 4.69 10.74 -16.35
C ILE A 119 4.16 11.08 -17.74
N GLU A 120 4.78 10.49 -18.75
CA GLU A 120 4.47 10.69 -20.17
C GLU A 120 4.05 9.41 -20.89
N SER A 121 4.08 8.28 -20.17
CA SER A 121 3.68 6.97 -20.67
C SER A 121 2.17 6.81 -20.90
N VAL A 122 1.31 7.68 -20.33
CA VAL A 122 -0.13 7.62 -20.54
C VAL A 122 -0.51 8.40 -21.80
N ASN A 123 -1.17 7.71 -22.75
CA ASN A 123 -1.61 8.30 -24.01
C ASN A 123 -3.02 8.88 -23.90
N GLU A 124 -3.92 8.19 -23.24
CA GLU A 124 -5.34 8.55 -23.13
C GLU A 124 -6.02 7.90 -21.92
N GLU A 125 -7.14 8.47 -21.51
CA GLU A 125 -8.08 7.89 -20.56
C GLU A 125 -9.45 7.77 -21.22
N VAL A 126 -10.02 6.56 -21.24
CA VAL A 126 -11.35 6.25 -21.79
C VAL A 126 -12.35 6.09 -20.64
N ALA A 127 -13.35 6.98 -20.58
CA ALA A 127 -14.49 6.83 -19.67
C ALA A 127 -15.49 5.85 -20.28
N ILE A 128 -15.42 4.58 -19.89
CA ILE A 128 -16.12 3.47 -20.54
C ILE A 128 -17.66 3.64 -20.58
N TYR A 129 -18.24 4.30 -19.56
CA TYR A 129 -19.68 4.60 -19.49
C TYR A 129 -20.11 5.73 -20.43
N LYS A 130 -19.16 6.58 -20.89
CA LYS A 130 -19.43 7.64 -21.87
C LYS A 130 -19.15 7.21 -23.29
N ASP A 131 -18.10 6.40 -23.49
CA ASP A 131 -17.69 5.93 -24.81
C ASP A 131 -17.26 4.46 -24.76
N PHE A 132 -18.26 3.59 -24.75
CA PHE A 132 -18.04 2.15 -24.80
C PHE A 132 -17.43 1.69 -26.13
N SER A 133 -17.64 2.44 -27.22
CA SER A 133 -17.06 2.11 -28.53
C SER A 133 -15.55 2.37 -28.54
N ALA A 134 -15.08 3.48 -27.96
CA ALA A 134 -13.64 3.73 -27.81
C ALA A 134 -12.94 2.61 -27.02
N TYR A 135 -13.60 2.12 -25.96
CA TYR A 135 -13.10 0.99 -25.20
C TYR A 135 -12.96 -0.29 -26.04
N LEU A 136 -13.97 -0.64 -26.85
CA LEU A 136 -13.91 -1.82 -27.73
C LEU A 136 -12.90 -1.63 -28.87
N ASN A 137 -12.72 -0.42 -29.39
CA ASN A 137 -11.71 -0.16 -30.42
C ASN A 137 -10.28 -0.47 -29.93
N LEU A 138 -10.00 -0.35 -28.65
CA LEU A 138 -8.71 -0.79 -28.09
C LEU A 138 -8.49 -2.30 -28.27
N ALA A 139 -9.56 -3.12 -28.29
CA ALA A 139 -9.43 -4.56 -28.53
C ALA A 139 -8.99 -4.87 -29.97
N GLU A 140 -9.18 -3.96 -30.91
CA GLU A 140 -8.78 -4.07 -32.31
C GLU A 140 -7.32 -3.64 -32.56
N ASN A 141 -6.68 -3.00 -31.57
CA ASN A 141 -5.28 -2.62 -31.66
C ASN A 141 -4.38 -3.86 -31.53
N PRO A 142 -3.64 -4.24 -32.60
CA PRO A 142 -2.79 -5.43 -32.59
C PRO A 142 -1.58 -5.31 -31.65
N ASP A 143 -1.21 -4.10 -31.24
CA ASP A 143 -0.01 -3.82 -30.45
C ASP A 143 -0.24 -3.94 -28.96
N ILE A 144 -1.49 -4.01 -28.48
CA ILE A 144 -1.78 -4.24 -27.07
C ILE A 144 -1.36 -5.64 -26.67
N GLN A 145 -0.44 -5.71 -25.70
CA GLN A 145 0.18 -6.92 -25.17
C GLN A 145 -0.12 -7.15 -23.70
N PHE A 146 -0.37 -6.08 -22.92
CA PHE A 146 -0.53 -6.15 -21.49
C PHE A 146 -1.82 -5.48 -21.02
N ILE A 147 -2.45 -6.08 -20.02
CA ILE A 147 -3.61 -5.51 -19.32
C ILE A 147 -3.30 -5.47 -17.83
N PHE A 148 -3.26 -4.27 -17.23
CA PHE A 148 -3.16 -4.08 -15.79
C PHE A 148 -4.51 -3.69 -15.21
N SER A 149 -4.73 -3.98 -13.92
CA SER A 149 -5.92 -3.53 -13.20
C SER A 149 -5.64 -3.27 -11.73
N ASN A 150 -6.40 -2.34 -11.15
CA ASN A 150 -6.55 -2.18 -9.70
C ASN A 150 -7.90 -1.52 -9.44
N THR A 151 -8.95 -2.34 -9.41
CA THR A 151 -10.34 -1.93 -9.29
C THR A 151 -10.89 -2.06 -7.87
N THR A 152 -10.01 -2.11 -6.87
CA THR A 152 -10.23 -2.40 -5.46
C THR A 152 -10.42 -3.90 -5.15
N GLU A 153 -10.35 -4.28 -3.85
CA GLU A 153 -10.55 -5.66 -3.41
C GLU A 153 -11.93 -6.23 -3.79
N ALA A 154 -12.95 -5.35 -3.87
CA ALA A 154 -14.29 -5.70 -4.30
C ALA A 154 -14.47 -5.71 -5.84
N GLY A 155 -13.45 -5.34 -6.60
CA GLY A 155 -13.56 -5.20 -8.06
C GLY A 155 -13.50 -6.52 -8.81
N ILE A 156 -12.82 -7.55 -8.29
CA ILE A 156 -12.76 -8.90 -8.88
C ILE A 156 -13.93 -9.74 -8.32
N GLU A 157 -15.13 -9.45 -8.80
CA GLU A 157 -16.38 -10.04 -8.35
C GLU A 157 -17.22 -10.52 -9.54
N PHE A 158 -17.99 -11.61 -9.34
CA PHE A 158 -18.93 -12.14 -10.32
C PHE A 158 -20.34 -11.61 -10.04
N LEU A 159 -20.95 -10.97 -11.03
CA LEU A 159 -22.33 -10.52 -11.00
C LEU A 159 -23.16 -11.27 -12.05
N ALA A 160 -24.04 -12.16 -11.60
CA ALA A 160 -24.89 -12.97 -12.51
C ALA A 160 -25.91 -12.15 -13.31
N THR A 161 -26.06 -10.85 -12.99
CA THR A 161 -26.95 -9.93 -13.71
C THR A 161 -26.31 -9.32 -14.95
N ASP A 162 -24.98 -9.38 -15.08
CA ASP A 162 -24.26 -8.82 -16.22
C ASP A 162 -24.54 -9.59 -17.50
N LYS A 163 -24.71 -8.89 -18.61
CA LYS A 163 -24.97 -9.45 -19.93
C LYS A 163 -23.87 -9.09 -20.90
N LEU A 164 -23.66 -9.95 -21.90
CA LEU A 164 -22.67 -9.70 -22.95
C LEU A 164 -22.94 -8.43 -23.76
N ASP A 165 -24.20 -8.05 -23.92
CA ASP A 165 -24.65 -6.90 -24.71
C ASP A 165 -24.81 -5.60 -23.89
N ASP A 166 -24.52 -5.64 -22.58
CA ASP A 166 -24.46 -4.43 -21.74
C ASP A 166 -23.35 -3.46 -22.22
N LYS A 167 -23.54 -2.17 -22.04
CA LYS A 167 -22.60 -1.12 -22.57
C LYS A 167 -22.24 -0.09 -21.54
N PRO A 168 -21.32 -0.38 -20.61
CA PRO A 168 -20.66 -1.67 -20.36
C PRO A 168 -21.44 -2.56 -19.39
N ALA A 169 -20.97 -3.80 -19.18
CA ALA A 169 -21.33 -4.63 -18.04
C ALA A 169 -20.93 -3.94 -16.72
N ALA A 170 -21.53 -4.32 -15.58
CA ALA A 170 -21.27 -3.64 -14.31
C ALA A 170 -19.94 -4.08 -13.67
N ALA A 171 -19.67 -5.39 -13.56
CA ALA A 171 -18.46 -5.90 -12.96
C ALA A 171 -17.22 -5.73 -13.85
N PHE A 172 -16.05 -5.50 -13.23
CA PHE A 172 -14.78 -5.40 -13.96
C PHE A 172 -14.45 -6.68 -14.73
N PRO A 173 -14.55 -7.90 -14.18
CA PRO A 173 -14.25 -9.11 -14.93
C PRO A 173 -15.21 -9.33 -16.13
N ALA A 174 -16.46 -8.87 -16.03
CA ALA A 174 -17.41 -8.88 -17.14
C ALA A 174 -16.95 -7.94 -18.27
N LYS A 175 -16.55 -6.69 -17.92
CA LYS A 175 -15.97 -5.75 -18.89
C LYS A 175 -14.76 -6.35 -19.60
N LEU A 176 -13.84 -6.96 -18.85
CA LEU A 176 -12.67 -7.63 -19.40
C LEU A 176 -13.07 -8.77 -20.33
N THR A 177 -14.07 -9.59 -19.97
CA THR A 177 -14.58 -10.68 -20.81
C THR A 177 -15.19 -10.15 -22.12
N GLN A 178 -15.95 -9.03 -22.07
CA GLN A 178 -16.47 -8.36 -23.27
C GLN A 178 -15.34 -7.92 -24.21
N TRP A 179 -14.27 -7.32 -23.65
CA TRP A 179 -13.11 -6.88 -24.42
C TRP A 179 -12.34 -8.05 -25.04
N LEU A 180 -12.08 -9.10 -24.27
CA LEU A 180 -11.41 -10.31 -24.75
C LEU A 180 -12.23 -11.01 -25.85
N PHE A 181 -13.56 -11.08 -25.71
CA PHE A 181 -14.43 -11.67 -26.72
C PHE A 181 -14.47 -10.83 -28.01
N HIS A 182 -14.47 -9.50 -27.89
CA HIS A 182 -14.37 -8.60 -29.04
C HIS A 182 -13.03 -8.81 -29.78
N ARG A 183 -11.91 -8.86 -29.03
CA ARG A 183 -10.58 -9.10 -29.58
C ARG A 183 -10.47 -10.45 -30.29
N TYR A 184 -10.93 -11.52 -29.65
CA TYR A 184 -10.99 -12.84 -30.23
C TYR A 184 -11.76 -12.83 -31.57
N THR A 185 -12.91 -12.19 -31.60
CA THR A 185 -13.76 -12.09 -32.78
C THR A 185 -13.08 -11.29 -33.88
N HIS A 186 -12.49 -10.12 -33.56
CA HIS A 186 -11.83 -9.24 -34.52
C HIS A 186 -10.65 -9.94 -35.22
N PHE A 187 -9.82 -10.63 -34.42
CA PHE A 187 -8.65 -11.36 -34.95
C PHE A 187 -8.91 -12.81 -35.35
N ASN A 188 -10.17 -13.23 -35.44
CA ASN A 188 -10.57 -14.58 -35.83
C ASN A 188 -9.90 -15.69 -35.00
N GLY A 189 -9.70 -15.47 -33.71
CA GLY A 189 -9.10 -16.45 -32.80
C GLY A 189 -7.60 -16.68 -32.99
N ASP A 190 -6.86 -15.72 -33.55
CA ASP A 190 -5.40 -15.80 -33.66
C ASP A 190 -4.75 -15.83 -32.26
N ASP A 191 -4.06 -16.92 -31.94
CA ASP A 191 -3.38 -17.12 -30.66
C ASP A 191 -2.26 -16.08 -30.40
N ASN A 192 -1.67 -15.50 -31.47
CA ASN A 192 -0.66 -14.45 -31.35
C ASN A 192 -1.25 -13.09 -30.91
N LYS A 193 -2.57 -13.01 -30.81
CA LYS A 193 -3.29 -11.82 -30.35
C LYS A 193 -3.81 -11.95 -28.92
N GLY A 194 -3.43 -13.02 -28.22
CA GLY A 194 -3.57 -13.11 -26.76
C GLY A 194 -2.81 -12.00 -26.02
N VAL A 195 -3.14 -11.79 -24.75
CA VAL A 195 -2.57 -10.74 -23.89
C VAL A 195 -2.12 -11.30 -22.54
N ILE A 196 -1.21 -10.61 -21.89
CA ILE A 196 -0.79 -10.90 -20.50
C ILE A 196 -1.58 -9.98 -19.58
N ILE A 197 -2.35 -10.57 -18.66
CA ILE A 197 -3.26 -9.89 -17.74
C ILE A 197 -2.63 -9.90 -16.35
N ILE A 198 -2.39 -8.72 -15.79
CA ILE A 198 -1.57 -8.50 -14.60
C ILE A 198 -2.39 -7.66 -13.58
N PRO A 199 -3.33 -8.28 -12.85
CA PRO A 199 -4.12 -7.59 -11.83
C PRO A 199 -3.24 -7.19 -10.63
N CYS A 200 -3.48 -6.01 -10.07
CA CYS A 200 -2.78 -5.45 -8.91
C CYS A 200 -3.69 -5.32 -7.68
N GLU A 201 -4.86 -5.90 -7.70
CA GLU A 201 -5.79 -5.93 -6.58
C GLU A 201 -5.22 -6.71 -5.40
N LEU A 202 -5.49 -6.25 -4.17
CA LEU A 202 -5.00 -6.89 -2.94
C LEU A 202 -5.81 -8.16 -2.58
N ILE A 203 -5.84 -9.10 -3.53
CA ILE A 203 -6.52 -10.39 -3.42
C ILE A 203 -5.47 -11.49 -3.59
N ASP A 204 -5.56 -12.53 -2.78
CA ASP A 204 -4.70 -13.69 -2.90
C ASP A 204 -4.91 -14.40 -4.24
N TYR A 205 -3.81 -14.61 -4.98
CA TYR A 205 -3.85 -15.21 -6.31
C TYR A 205 -4.85 -14.50 -7.23
N ASN A 206 -4.74 -13.17 -7.27
CA ASN A 206 -5.66 -12.28 -7.99
C ASN A 206 -5.80 -12.64 -9.48
N GLY A 207 -4.74 -13.10 -10.15
CA GLY A 207 -4.78 -13.56 -11.53
C GLY A 207 -5.60 -14.82 -11.72
N ASP A 208 -5.40 -15.83 -10.88
CA ASP A 208 -6.17 -17.07 -10.90
C ASP A 208 -7.65 -16.81 -10.62
N LYS A 209 -7.93 -15.94 -9.63
CA LYS A 209 -9.29 -15.54 -9.30
C LYS A 209 -9.97 -14.81 -10.46
N LEU A 210 -9.26 -13.88 -11.11
CA LEU A 210 -9.78 -13.15 -12.26
C LEU A 210 -10.07 -14.10 -13.43
N LYS A 211 -9.14 -15.01 -13.74
CA LYS A 211 -9.32 -16.03 -14.78
C LYS A 211 -10.55 -16.89 -14.51
N GLN A 212 -10.71 -17.36 -13.27
CA GLN A 212 -11.88 -18.15 -12.89
C GLN A 212 -13.18 -17.40 -13.19
N ILE A 213 -13.29 -16.13 -12.81
CA ILE A 213 -14.50 -15.32 -13.01
C ILE A 213 -14.74 -15.04 -14.50
N VAL A 214 -13.69 -14.78 -15.30
CA VAL A 214 -13.80 -14.65 -16.77
C VAL A 214 -14.41 -15.93 -17.38
N LEU A 215 -13.97 -17.11 -16.95
CA LEU A 215 -14.53 -18.38 -17.41
C LEU A 215 -15.97 -18.60 -16.93
N GLU A 216 -16.34 -18.12 -15.74
CA GLU A 216 -17.74 -18.10 -15.25
C GLU A 216 -18.62 -17.23 -16.16
N TYR A 217 -18.15 -16.07 -16.62
CA TYR A 217 -18.86 -15.25 -17.62
C TYR A 217 -18.94 -15.92 -18.98
N CYS A 218 -17.91 -16.65 -19.43
CA CYS A 218 -18.00 -17.45 -20.66
C CYS A 218 -19.14 -18.47 -20.58
N ALA A 219 -19.28 -19.13 -19.42
CA ALA A 219 -20.37 -20.10 -19.21
C ALA A 219 -21.74 -19.39 -19.08
N LEU A 220 -21.85 -18.28 -18.32
CA LEU A 220 -23.07 -17.50 -18.17
C LEU A 220 -23.61 -17.00 -19.51
N TRP A 221 -22.72 -16.50 -20.37
CA TRP A 221 -23.09 -15.95 -21.69
C TRP A 221 -23.12 -16.99 -22.79
N SER A 222 -22.90 -18.28 -22.46
CA SER A 222 -22.91 -19.42 -23.43
C SER A 222 -21.97 -19.18 -24.61
N LEU A 223 -20.76 -18.67 -24.36
CA LEU A 223 -19.76 -18.44 -25.39
C LEU A 223 -19.16 -19.75 -25.89
N ASP A 224 -18.74 -19.76 -27.16
CA ASP A 224 -18.24 -20.96 -27.81
C ASP A 224 -16.99 -21.54 -27.14
N GLN A 225 -16.85 -22.86 -27.15
CA GLN A 225 -15.70 -23.57 -26.60
C GLN A 225 -14.36 -23.07 -27.19
N ALA A 226 -14.35 -22.72 -28.48
CA ALA A 226 -13.17 -22.19 -29.16
C ALA A 226 -12.66 -20.87 -28.51
N PHE A 227 -13.58 -20.01 -28.03
CA PHE A 227 -13.19 -18.81 -27.25
C PHE A 227 -12.64 -19.19 -25.88
N VAL A 228 -13.27 -20.14 -25.18
CA VAL A 228 -12.79 -20.66 -23.89
C VAL A 228 -11.37 -21.25 -24.03
N ASP A 229 -11.14 -21.99 -25.10
CA ASP A 229 -9.82 -22.58 -25.42
C ASP A 229 -8.80 -21.47 -25.71
N TRP A 230 -9.17 -20.40 -26.42
CA TRP A 230 -8.33 -19.24 -26.68
C TRP A 230 -8.02 -18.47 -25.37
N ILE A 231 -9.00 -18.30 -24.46
CA ILE A 231 -8.75 -17.71 -23.14
C ILE A 231 -7.68 -18.51 -22.38
N ASN A 232 -7.75 -19.83 -22.42
CA ASN A 232 -6.85 -20.71 -21.68
C ASN A 232 -5.44 -20.80 -22.27
N ASN A 233 -5.31 -20.75 -23.58
CA ASN A 233 -4.08 -21.11 -24.30
C ASN A 233 -3.32 -19.88 -24.82
N ALA A 234 -4.02 -18.81 -25.21
CA ALA A 234 -3.43 -17.62 -25.81
C ALA A 234 -3.19 -16.49 -24.80
N ASN A 235 -3.83 -16.54 -23.63
CA ASN A 235 -3.73 -15.48 -22.63
C ASN A 235 -3.10 -15.98 -21.33
N ASP A 236 -2.23 -15.16 -20.74
CA ASP A 236 -1.61 -15.42 -19.45
C ASP A 236 -2.27 -14.56 -18.37
N PHE A 237 -2.78 -15.16 -17.30
CA PHE A 237 -3.29 -14.46 -16.13
C PHE A 237 -2.28 -14.58 -14.99
N CYS A 238 -1.62 -13.48 -14.67
CA CYS A 238 -0.54 -13.43 -13.69
C CYS A 238 -1.07 -13.07 -12.31
N SER A 239 -0.69 -13.83 -11.29
CA SER A 239 -0.95 -13.42 -9.91
C SER A 239 0.17 -12.50 -9.39
N THR A 240 -0.18 -11.46 -8.61
CA THR A 240 0.77 -10.42 -8.25
C THR A 240 0.85 -10.12 -6.76
N LEU A 241 2.02 -9.62 -6.34
CA LEU A 241 2.22 -8.96 -5.06
C LEU A 241 2.79 -7.56 -5.32
N VAL A 242 2.01 -6.55 -4.98
CA VAL A 242 2.40 -5.15 -5.08
C VAL A 242 2.79 -4.61 -3.69
N ASP A 243 3.85 -3.81 -3.64
CA ASP A 243 4.30 -3.20 -2.39
C ASP A 243 4.90 -1.82 -2.65
N ARG A 244 4.10 -0.79 -2.43
CA ARG A 244 4.46 0.62 -2.39
C ARG A 244 3.41 1.39 -1.62
N ILE A 245 3.81 2.26 -0.70
CA ILE A 245 2.90 3.20 -0.06
C ILE A 245 2.70 4.39 -0.99
N VAL A 246 1.47 4.55 -1.47
CA VAL A 246 1.04 5.70 -2.27
C VAL A 246 0.19 6.60 -1.40
N THR A 247 0.71 7.79 -1.09
CA THR A 247 0.04 8.78 -0.24
C THR A 247 -1.01 9.58 -1.01
N GLY A 248 -0.96 9.53 -2.35
CA GLY A 248 -1.96 10.11 -3.23
C GLY A 248 -1.77 11.60 -3.51
N TYR A 249 -2.87 12.33 -3.71
CA TYR A 249 -2.83 13.74 -4.02
C TYR A 249 -2.46 14.57 -2.79
N PRO A 250 -1.42 15.42 -2.83
CA PRO A 250 -0.89 16.17 -1.68
C PRO A 250 -1.70 17.44 -1.39
N ARG A 251 -2.91 17.31 -0.87
CA ARG A 251 -3.90 18.42 -0.72
C ARG A 251 -3.35 19.62 0.05
N ASP A 252 -2.62 19.35 1.12
CA ASP A 252 -2.12 20.40 2.02
C ASP A 252 -0.89 21.12 1.47
N GLU A 253 -0.15 20.50 0.53
CA GLU A 253 1.11 20.98 -0.02
C GLU A 253 0.98 21.42 -1.49
N ILE A 254 -0.17 21.23 -2.15
CA ILE A 254 -0.32 21.35 -3.60
C ILE A 254 0.08 22.73 -4.13
N ASN A 255 -0.24 23.81 -3.42
CA ASN A 255 0.10 25.18 -3.84
C ASN A 255 1.61 25.41 -3.86
N GLU A 256 2.33 24.88 -2.87
CA GLU A 256 3.79 24.97 -2.80
C GLU A 256 4.44 24.11 -3.90
N ILE A 257 3.91 22.92 -4.11
CA ILE A 257 4.36 21.99 -5.16
C ILE A 257 4.18 22.64 -6.53
N GLN A 258 3.01 23.15 -6.87
CA GLN A 258 2.75 23.78 -8.17
C GLN A 258 3.60 25.03 -8.37
N THR A 259 3.84 25.81 -7.32
CA THR A 259 4.77 26.94 -7.37
C THR A 259 6.18 26.49 -7.71
N LYS A 260 6.66 25.40 -7.10
CA LYS A 260 7.97 24.79 -7.37
C LYS A 260 8.05 24.23 -8.80
N LEU A 261 6.97 23.62 -9.29
CA LEU A 261 6.88 23.04 -10.63
C LEU A 261 6.80 24.13 -11.74
N GLY A 262 6.20 25.30 -11.43
CA GLY A 262 5.96 26.38 -12.38
C GLY A 262 4.75 26.15 -13.31
N TYR A 263 3.93 25.13 -13.03
CA TYR A 263 2.69 24.82 -13.75
C TYR A 263 1.64 24.24 -12.80
N GLN A 264 0.38 24.27 -13.25
CA GLN A 264 -0.73 23.62 -12.58
C GLN A 264 -0.83 22.16 -13.02
N ASP A 265 -1.02 21.25 -12.06
CA ASP A 265 -1.26 19.84 -12.31
C ASP A 265 -2.38 19.33 -11.38
N THR A 266 -3.50 18.95 -11.98
CA THR A 266 -4.67 18.43 -11.28
C THR A 266 -4.46 17.00 -10.75
N PHE A 267 -3.50 16.29 -11.31
CA PHE A 267 -3.29 14.86 -11.08
C PHE A 267 -1.97 14.53 -10.36
N VAL A 268 -1.35 15.49 -9.68
CA VAL A 268 -0.16 15.21 -8.87
C VAL A 268 -0.41 14.01 -7.98
N VAL A 269 0.54 13.10 -7.96
CA VAL A 269 0.50 11.94 -7.07
C VAL A 269 1.82 11.81 -6.31
N THR A 270 1.74 11.46 -5.03
CA THR A 270 2.92 11.23 -4.18
C THR A 270 2.99 9.80 -3.71
N SER A 271 4.20 9.26 -3.60
CA SER A 271 4.45 7.91 -3.11
C SER A 271 5.80 7.80 -2.41
N GLU A 272 6.00 6.68 -1.71
CA GLU A 272 7.30 6.38 -1.13
C GLU A 272 8.35 6.00 -2.18
N TYR A 273 9.63 6.07 -1.78
CA TYR A 273 10.78 5.68 -2.62
C TYR A 273 10.77 4.17 -2.93
N PHE A 274 10.49 3.34 -1.92
CA PHE A 274 10.46 1.89 -2.08
C PHE A 274 9.34 1.45 -3.03
N HIS A 275 9.65 0.48 -3.88
CA HIS A 275 8.67 -0.26 -4.66
C HIS A 275 9.11 -1.72 -4.79
N LEU A 276 8.14 -2.62 -4.84
CA LEU A 276 8.34 -4.03 -5.16
C LEU A 276 7.14 -4.54 -5.94
N PHE A 277 7.39 -5.13 -7.09
CA PHE A 277 6.37 -5.77 -7.89
C PHE A 277 6.79 -7.22 -8.18
N VAL A 278 6.16 -8.18 -7.53
CA VAL A 278 6.39 -9.61 -7.78
C VAL A 278 5.23 -10.12 -8.63
N ILE A 279 5.56 -10.76 -9.76
CA ILE A 279 4.60 -11.26 -10.73
C ILE A 279 4.83 -12.75 -10.90
N GLN A 280 3.87 -13.56 -10.51
CA GLN A 280 3.83 -14.98 -10.86
C GLN A 280 3.28 -15.10 -12.27
N GLY A 281 4.14 -15.43 -13.22
CA GLY A 281 3.79 -15.43 -14.64
C GLY A 281 4.83 -16.12 -15.51
N PRO A 282 4.63 -16.12 -16.82
CA PRO A 282 5.53 -16.80 -17.76
C PRO A 282 6.90 -16.10 -17.81
N GLU A 283 7.99 -16.85 -17.93
CA GLU A 283 9.37 -16.36 -18.02
C GLU A 283 9.55 -15.29 -19.13
N LYS A 284 8.85 -15.45 -20.27
CA LYS A 284 8.86 -14.47 -21.37
C LYS A 284 8.49 -13.04 -20.94
N LEU A 285 7.76 -12.88 -19.84
CA LEU A 285 7.33 -11.57 -19.34
C LEU A 285 8.51 -10.66 -18.97
N SER A 286 9.58 -11.22 -18.40
CA SER A 286 10.82 -10.46 -18.08
C SER A 286 11.41 -9.81 -19.33
N SER A 287 11.55 -10.56 -20.40
CA SER A 287 12.10 -10.05 -21.66
C SER A 287 11.14 -9.08 -22.36
N MET A 288 9.82 -9.34 -22.33
CA MET A 288 8.81 -8.47 -22.93
C MET A 288 8.74 -7.10 -22.25
N LEU A 289 8.93 -7.04 -20.94
CA LEU A 289 9.00 -5.78 -20.15
C LEU A 289 10.42 -5.21 -20.03
N ARG A 290 11.43 -5.86 -20.62
CA ARG A 290 12.85 -5.41 -20.56
C ARG A 290 13.40 -5.31 -19.13
N LEU A 291 12.97 -6.17 -18.21
CA LEU A 291 13.31 -6.05 -16.80
C LEU A 291 14.80 -6.22 -16.52
N GLU A 292 15.51 -7.05 -17.31
CA GLU A 292 16.94 -7.29 -17.16
C GLU A 292 17.80 -6.05 -17.52
N GLU A 293 17.23 -5.08 -18.26
CA GLU A 293 17.87 -3.85 -18.68
C GLU A 293 17.59 -2.67 -17.74
N SER A 294 16.83 -2.90 -16.65
CA SER A 294 16.38 -1.88 -15.72
C SER A 294 16.83 -2.15 -14.28
N ASP A 295 16.81 -1.11 -13.45
CA ASP A 295 17.09 -1.17 -12.02
C ASP A 295 15.82 -1.25 -11.17
N LEU A 296 14.66 -1.41 -11.80
CA LEU A 296 13.38 -1.49 -11.09
C LEU A 296 13.22 -2.81 -10.33
N ASN A 297 12.65 -2.71 -9.13
CA ASN A 297 12.39 -3.88 -8.30
C ASN A 297 11.10 -4.61 -8.75
N ILE A 298 11.13 -5.13 -9.98
CA ILE A 298 10.08 -5.95 -10.59
C ILE A 298 10.65 -7.35 -10.81
N ILE A 299 9.99 -8.36 -10.25
CA ILE A 299 10.49 -9.75 -10.23
C ILE A 299 9.42 -10.66 -10.83
N VAL A 300 9.78 -11.44 -11.85
CA VAL A 300 8.93 -12.51 -12.38
C VAL A 300 9.35 -13.83 -11.73
N VAL A 301 8.38 -14.57 -11.21
CA VAL A 301 8.61 -15.80 -10.43
C VAL A 301 7.62 -16.90 -10.82
N ASP A 302 7.97 -18.16 -10.51
CA ASP A 302 7.07 -19.31 -10.67
C ASP A 302 6.08 -19.43 -9.51
N ASP A 303 6.46 -18.97 -8.30
CA ASP A 303 5.64 -19.03 -7.10
C ASP A 303 5.76 -17.73 -6.28
N ILE A 304 4.64 -17.04 -6.10
CA ILE A 304 4.55 -15.79 -5.35
C ILE A 304 4.48 -15.98 -3.83
N TYR A 305 4.15 -17.19 -3.38
CA TYR A 305 3.85 -17.45 -1.97
C TYR A 305 5.00 -17.11 -1.00
N PRO A 306 6.27 -17.44 -1.28
CA PRO A 306 7.38 -17.07 -0.39
C PRO A 306 7.54 -15.56 -0.22
N TYR A 307 7.33 -14.79 -1.27
CA TYR A 307 7.41 -13.32 -1.25
C TYR A 307 6.26 -12.70 -0.46
N LYS A 308 5.06 -13.27 -0.58
CA LYS A 308 3.92 -12.90 0.24
C LYS A 308 4.18 -13.18 1.71
N GLN A 309 4.66 -14.38 2.05
CA GLN A 309 5.03 -14.72 3.43
C GLN A 309 6.07 -13.73 3.98
N ARG A 310 7.12 -13.42 3.22
CA ARG A 310 8.14 -12.43 3.58
C ARG A 310 7.53 -11.07 3.91
N LYS A 311 6.68 -10.53 3.02
CA LYS A 311 6.02 -9.24 3.24
C LYS A 311 5.13 -9.26 4.47
N VAL A 312 4.29 -10.28 4.61
CA VAL A 312 3.35 -10.39 5.74
C VAL A 312 4.09 -10.52 7.06
N ALA A 313 5.14 -11.33 7.13
CA ALA A 313 5.89 -11.55 8.36
C ALA A 313 6.78 -10.35 8.73
N ILE A 314 7.59 -9.84 7.80
CA ILE A 314 8.57 -8.80 8.11
C ILE A 314 7.90 -7.42 8.16
N LEU A 315 7.23 -6.97 7.09
CA LEU A 315 6.63 -5.63 7.06
C LEU A 315 5.40 -5.54 7.96
N ASN A 316 4.40 -6.38 7.69
CA ASN A 316 3.13 -6.30 8.40
C ASN A 316 3.24 -6.85 9.82
N GLY A 317 4.09 -7.87 10.03
CA GLY A 317 4.37 -8.44 11.35
C GLY A 317 5.08 -7.44 12.26
N ALA A 318 6.14 -6.79 11.79
CA ALA A 318 6.84 -5.77 12.56
C ALA A 318 5.93 -4.61 12.95
N HIS A 319 5.09 -4.10 12.02
CA HIS A 319 4.07 -3.11 12.36
C HIS A 319 3.13 -3.62 13.46
N THR A 320 2.63 -4.84 13.33
CA THR A 320 1.66 -5.42 14.29
C THR A 320 2.29 -5.61 15.67
N ALA A 321 3.56 -6.03 15.75
CA ALA A 321 4.28 -6.18 17.01
C ALA A 321 4.64 -4.82 17.65
N MET A 322 5.01 -3.82 16.83
CA MET A 322 5.38 -2.47 17.27
C MET A 322 4.20 -1.72 17.89
N VAL A 323 3.02 -1.79 17.27
CA VAL A 323 1.85 -0.96 17.61
C VAL A 323 1.50 -0.98 19.10
N PRO A 324 1.23 -2.14 19.74
CA PRO A 324 0.84 -2.14 21.15
C PRO A 324 1.97 -1.65 22.06
N VAL A 325 3.22 -1.98 21.73
CA VAL A 325 4.39 -1.62 22.53
C VAL A 325 4.61 -0.09 22.47
N ALA A 326 4.58 0.50 21.29
CA ALA A 326 4.78 1.93 21.09
C ALA A 326 3.64 2.78 21.66
N LEU A 327 2.38 2.37 21.46
CA LEU A 327 1.22 3.08 22.04
C LEU A 327 1.27 3.09 23.58
N LEU A 328 1.65 1.97 24.21
CA LEU A 328 1.83 1.90 25.66
C LEU A 328 3.03 2.70 26.17
N SER A 329 4.00 3.01 25.31
CA SER A 329 5.11 3.93 25.57
C SER A 329 4.75 5.41 25.32
N GLY A 330 3.50 5.72 24.93
CA GLY A 330 3.04 7.09 24.68
C GLY A 330 3.43 7.64 23.31
N ILE A 331 3.87 6.79 22.38
CA ILE A 331 4.27 7.15 21.01
C ILE A 331 3.09 6.95 20.07
N ASN A 332 2.92 7.85 19.09
CA ASN A 332 1.73 7.88 18.26
C ASN A 332 1.96 7.53 16.77
N THR A 333 3.20 7.64 16.29
CA THR A 333 3.53 7.37 14.89
C THR A 333 4.64 6.35 14.74
N VAL A 334 4.68 5.69 13.57
CA VAL A 334 5.74 4.74 13.22
C VAL A 334 7.11 5.42 13.19
N GLY A 335 7.20 6.64 12.63
CA GLY A 335 8.45 7.40 12.59
C GLY A 335 8.99 7.70 13.98
N GLU A 336 8.15 8.23 14.88
CA GLU A 336 8.53 8.48 16.29
C GLU A 336 9.00 7.19 17.00
N ALA A 337 8.36 6.04 16.73
CA ALA A 337 8.79 4.76 17.29
C ALA A 337 10.16 4.32 16.77
N MET A 338 10.51 4.65 15.53
CA MET A 338 11.81 4.34 14.95
C MET A 338 12.90 5.36 15.30
N ASP A 339 12.53 6.56 15.74
CA ASP A 339 13.44 7.57 16.30
C ASP A 339 13.78 7.30 17.77
N ASP A 340 12.92 6.57 18.49
CA ASP A 340 13.18 6.11 19.85
C ASP A 340 14.17 4.93 19.83
N GLU A 341 15.29 5.07 20.57
CA GLU A 341 16.38 4.07 20.55
C GLU A 341 15.93 2.69 21.06
N LEU A 342 15.07 2.67 22.08
CA LEU A 342 14.61 1.42 22.70
C LEU A 342 13.62 0.67 21.79
N LEU A 343 12.66 1.39 21.23
CA LEU A 343 11.67 0.83 20.32
C LEU A 343 12.27 0.44 18.97
N SER A 344 13.18 1.24 18.43
CA SER A 344 13.91 0.88 17.21
C SER A 344 14.66 -0.45 17.39
N LYS A 345 15.36 -0.64 18.51
CA LYS A 345 16.03 -1.91 18.83
C LYS A 345 15.05 -3.08 19.01
N PHE A 346 13.91 -2.84 19.65
CA PHE A 346 12.85 -3.83 19.79
C PHE A 346 12.37 -4.32 18.41
N VAL A 347 12.09 -3.41 17.49
CA VAL A 347 11.64 -3.74 16.14
C VAL A 347 12.74 -4.48 15.36
N GLU A 348 13.96 -3.94 15.36
CA GLU A 348 15.09 -4.52 14.63
C GLU A 348 15.41 -5.93 15.14
N GLN A 349 15.56 -6.14 16.45
CA GLN A 349 15.84 -7.47 16.99
C GLN A 349 14.67 -8.43 16.77
N GLY A 350 13.42 -7.98 16.92
CA GLY A 350 12.24 -8.79 16.62
C GLY A 350 12.25 -9.32 15.18
N ILE A 351 12.58 -8.47 14.22
CA ILE A 351 12.68 -8.86 12.81
C ILE A 351 13.82 -9.84 12.59
N PHE A 352 15.06 -9.48 12.99
CA PHE A 352 16.24 -10.25 12.62
C PHE A 352 16.42 -11.54 13.44
N SER A 353 16.04 -11.54 14.72
CA SER A 353 16.28 -12.66 15.63
C SER A 353 15.09 -13.59 15.79
N GLU A 354 13.85 -13.13 15.61
CA GLU A 354 12.67 -13.94 15.88
C GLU A 354 11.78 -14.18 14.65
N ILE A 355 11.66 -13.21 13.71
CA ILE A 355 10.82 -13.37 12.51
C ILE A 355 11.61 -14.02 11.36
N ILE A 356 12.74 -13.45 10.95
CA ILE A 356 13.52 -13.95 9.80
C ILE A 356 13.88 -15.44 9.92
N PRO A 357 14.30 -15.96 11.08
CA PRO A 357 14.63 -17.38 11.19
C PRO A 357 13.48 -18.34 10.87
N THR A 358 12.25 -17.87 10.90
CA THR A 358 11.06 -18.69 10.61
C THR A 358 10.69 -18.73 9.12
N LEU A 359 11.35 -17.94 8.26
CA LEU A 359 11.02 -17.82 6.83
C LEU A 359 11.90 -18.71 5.95
N ASN A 360 11.38 -19.11 4.79
CA ASN A 360 12.01 -20.11 3.90
C ASN A 360 12.62 -19.49 2.62
N LEU A 361 12.96 -18.20 2.64
CA LEU A 361 13.70 -17.55 1.55
C LEU A 361 15.20 -17.46 1.90
N PRO A 362 16.08 -17.21 0.89
CA PRO A 362 17.49 -16.97 1.13
C PRO A 362 17.71 -15.89 2.17
N LYS A 363 18.62 -16.14 3.10
CA LYS A 363 18.83 -15.24 4.24
C LYS A 363 19.22 -13.82 3.84
N ASP A 364 20.03 -13.69 2.78
CA ASP A 364 20.47 -12.38 2.28
C ASP A 364 19.32 -11.59 1.70
N GLU A 365 18.38 -12.23 0.98
CA GLU A 365 17.15 -11.59 0.49
C GLU A 365 16.26 -11.11 1.64
N LEU A 366 16.09 -11.94 2.67
CA LEU A 366 15.30 -11.59 3.86
C LEU A 366 15.92 -10.39 4.59
N HIS A 367 17.25 -10.38 4.74
CA HIS A 367 17.98 -9.30 5.40
C HIS A 367 17.91 -7.99 4.60
N THR A 368 18.01 -8.06 3.27
CA THR A 368 17.87 -6.89 2.40
C THR A 368 16.47 -6.29 2.52
N PHE A 369 15.45 -7.13 2.38
CA PHE A 369 14.06 -6.69 2.53
C PHE A 369 13.76 -6.10 3.92
N ALA A 370 14.31 -6.70 4.98
CA ALA A 370 14.15 -6.17 6.34
C ALA A 370 14.79 -4.79 6.53
N LYS A 371 15.97 -4.57 5.96
CA LYS A 371 16.62 -3.24 5.97
C LYS A 371 15.79 -2.20 5.23
N ASP A 372 15.19 -2.58 4.10
CA ASP A 372 14.30 -1.68 3.36
C ASP A 372 13.03 -1.36 4.16
N VAL A 373 12.44 -2.34 4.85
CA VAL A 373 11.31 -2.12 5.76
C VAL A 373 11.67 -1.13 6.87
N ILE A 374 12.85 -1.26 7.48
CA ILE A 374 13.32 -0.34 8.52
C ILE A 374 13.50 1.08 7.95
N LYS A 375 14.08 1.24 6.75
CA LYS A 375 14.17 2.54 6.06
C LYS A 375 12.77 3.14 5.80
N ARG A 376 11.81 2.32 5.38
CA ARG A 376 10.43 2.76 5.13
C ARG A 376 9.75 3.25 6.41
N PHE A 377 9.97 2.58 7.54
CA PHE A 377 9.46 3.00 8.85
C PHE A 377 10.04 4.34 9.30
N LYS A 378 11.29 4.63 8.95
CA LYS A 378 12.00 5.91 9.22
C LYS A 378 11.67 7.01 8.21
N ASN A 379 10.76 6.79 7.24
CA ASN A 379 10.45 7.78 6.20
C ASN A 379 9.79 9.04 6.79
N PRO A 380 10.44 10.21 6.76
CA PRO A 380 9.95 11.42 7.40
C PRO A 380 8.74 12.05 6.69
N TYR A 381 8.46 11.65 5.46
CA TYR A 381 7.33 12.15 4.67
C TYR A 381 6.02 11.43 4.96
N ILE A 382 6.04 10.32 5.72
CA ILE A 382 4.86 9.51 6.03
C ILE A 382 4.56 9.57 7.53
N LYS A 383 3.54 10.31 7.92
CA LYS A 383 3.04 10.33 9.30
C LYS A 383 2.05 9.18 9.54
N HIS A 384 2.56 7.96 9.58
CA HIS A 384 1.74 6.76 9.76
C HIS A 384 1.31 6.62 11.23
N GLN A 385 0.03 6.86 11.53
CA GLN A 385 -0.53 6.81 12.87
C GLN A 385 -0.65 5.36 13.36
N LEU A 386 -0.08 5.05 14.53
CA LEU A 386 -0.12 3.71 15.12
C LEU A 386 -1.55 3.26 15.42
N ILE A 387 -2.41 4.16 15.87
CA ILE A 387 -3.82 3.83 16.13
C ILE A 387 -4.59 3.40 14.87
N SER A 388 -4.23 3.93 13.70
CA SER A 388 -4.82 3.48 12.43
C SER A 388 -4.35 2.07 12.06
N ILE A 389 -3.12 1.70 12.45
CA ILE A 389 -2.61 0.34 12.28
C ILE A 389 -3.27 -0.61 13.28
N ALA A 390 -3.67 -0.14 14.47
CA ALA A 390 -4.35 -0.93 15.50
C ALA A 390 -5.77 -1.39 15.11
N LEU A 391 -6.35 -0.88 14.03
CA LEU A 391 -7.65 -1.34 13.53
C LEU A 391 -7.64 -2.86 13.26
N ASN A 392 -8.60 -3.61 13.81
CA ASN A 392 -8.71 -5.08 13.70
C ASN A 392 -7.43 -5.81 14.13
N SER A 393 -6.84 -5.38 15.24
CA SER A 393 -5.50 -5.80 15.66
C SER A 393 -5.45 -7.27 16.07
N MET A 394 -6.53 -7.83 16.62
CA MET A 394 -6.61 -9.25 16.98
C MET A 394 -6.44 -10.16 15.76
N THR A 395 -7.18 -9.89 14.69
CA THR A 395 -7.06 -10.64 13.43
C THR A 395 -5.67 -10.44 12.80
N LYS A 396 -5.12 -9.24 12.85
CA LYS A 396 -3.76 -8.97 12.36
C LYS A 396 -2.70 -9.72 13.14
N PHE A 397 -2.85 -9.80 14.47
CA PHE A 397 -1.92 -10.54 15.31
C PHE A 397 -1.93 -12.04 14.96
N THR A 398 -3.13 -12.62 14.81
CA THR A 398 -3.32 -14.02 14.40
C THR A 398 -2.67 -14.33 13.05
N THR A 399 -2.85 -13.46 12.06
CA THR A 399 -2.40 -13.75 10.68
C THR A 399 -0.95 -13.37 10.40
N ARG A 400 -0.35 -12.47 11.20
CA ARG A 400 0.97 -11.89 10.92
C ARG A 400 2.05 -12.30 11.92
N ILE A 401 1.68 -12.49 13.21
CA ILE A 401 2.62 -12.77 14.30
C ILE A 401 2.53 -14.22 14.77
N MET A 402 1.32 -14.74 14.97
CA MET A 402 1.16 -16.11 15.49
C MET A 402 1.87 -17.18 14.67
N PRO A 403 1.84 -17.17 13.32
CA PRO A 403 2.56 -18.18 12.54
C PRO A 403 4.07 -18.14 12.79
N GLN A 404 4.64 -16.95 13.01
CA GLN A 404 6.06 -16.78 13.30
C GLN A 404 6.40 -17.25 14.71
N LEU A 405 5.57 -16.90 15.70
CA LEU A 405 5.73 -17.32 17.09
C LEU A 405 5.69 -18.85 17.21
N VAL A 406 4.67 -19.49 16.63
CA VAL A 406 4.50 -20.95 16.67
C VAL A 406 5.70 -21.64 16.02
N LYS A 407 6.07 -21.21 14.81
CA LYS A 407 7.20 -21.80 14.08
C LYS A 407 8.54 -21.60 14.78
N PHE A 408 8.74 -20.43 15.42
CA PHE A 408 9.93 -20.18 16.23
C PHE A 408 10.03 -21.18 17.41
N VAL A 409 8.90 -21.43 18.11
CA VAL A 409 8.84 -22.40 19.19
C VAL A 409 9.10 -23.82 18.69
N GLU A 410 8.53 -24.20 17.56
CA GLU A 410 8.78 -25.52 16.95
C GLU A 410 10.25 -25.74 16.62
N GLN A 411 10.93 -24.70 16.11
CA GLN A 411 12.33 -24.77 15.71
C GLN A 411 13.31 -24.73 16.90
N ASN A 412 13.03 -23.89 17.90
CA ASN A 412 13.99 -23.56 18.96
C ASN A 412 13.61 -24.14 20.33
N GLN A 413 12.39 -24.67 20.50
CA GLN A 413 11.87 -25.21 21.79
C GLN A 413 11.89 -24.15 22.91
N THR A 414 11.87 -22.86 22.55
CA THR A 414 11.84 -21.70 23.46
C THR A 414 10.84 -20.68 22.95
N ILE A 415 10.27 -19.88 23.85
CA ILE A 415 9.34 -18.80 23.48
C ILE A 415 10.14 -17.61 22.97
N PRO A 416 9.76 -17.02 21.80
CA PRO A 416 10.39 -15.79 21.31
C PRO A 416 10.04 -14.63 22.24
N THR A 417 11.08 -13.97 22.77
CA THR A 417 10.95 -13.01 23.87
C THR A 417 10.21 -11.74 23.44
N LEU A 418 10.55 -11.21 22.26
CA LEU A 418 10.00 -9.93 21.78
C LEU A 418 8.60 -10.11 21.18
N LEU A 419 8.32 -11.21 20.48
CA LEU A 419 6.97 -11.49 19.97
C LEU A 419 5.99 -11.81 21.11
N SER A 420 6.44 -12.50 22.18
CA SER A 420 5.61 -12.74 23.35
C SER A 420 5.40 -11.46 24.20
N LEU A 421 6.38 -10.57 24.24
CA LEU A 421 6.21 -9.23 24.81
C LEU A 421 5.16 -8.41 24.03
N ALA A 422 5.23 -8.45 22.68
CA ALA A 422 4.21 -7.79 21.84
C ALA A 422 2.81 -8.34 22.10
N LEU A 423 2.67 -9.65 22.33
CA LEU A 423 1.40 -10.28 22.67
C LEU A 423 0.89 -9.80 24.05
N ALA A 424 1.74 -9.72 25.05
CA ALA A 424 1.37 -9.19 26.36
C ALA A 424 0.96 -7.70 26.29
N ALA A 425 1.70 -6.91 25.52
CA ALA A 425 1.38 -5.51 25.25
C ALA A 425 0.04 -5.36 24.50
N GLN A 426 -0.24 -6.25 23.53
CA GLN A 426 -1.52 -6.32 22.83
C GLN A 426 -2.68 -6.59 23.79
N ILE A 427 -2.54 -7.54 24.71
CA ILE A 427 -3.54 -7.85 25.73
C ILE A 427 -3.79 -6.64 26.63
N LEU A 428 -2.73 -5.92 27.04
CA LEU A 428 -2.85 -4.73 27.87
C LEU A 428 -3.48 -3.55 27.11
N LEU A 429 -3.13 -3.36 25.84
CA LEU A 429 -3.70 -2.30 25.00
C LEU A 429 -5.24 -2.40 24.95
N TYR A 430 -5.77 -3.63 24.92
CA TYR A 430 -7.22 -3.90 24.91
C TYR A 430 -7.92 -3.64 26.27
N LYS A 431 -7.18 -3.25 27.29
CA LYS A 431 -7.78 -2.61 28.48
C LYS A 431 -8.43 -1.26 28.13
N GLY A 432 -8.03 -0.64 27.03
CA GLY A 432 -8.50 0.66 26.57
C GLY A 432 -7.90 1.86 27.30
N GLN A 433 -7.15 1.60 28.38
CA GLN A 433 -6.43 2.64 29.14
C GLN A 433 -5.20 2.05 29.81
N PHE A 434 -4.14 2.84 29.85
CA PHE A 434 -2.90 2.54 30.59
C PHE A 434 -2.25 3.83 31.05
N ASN A 435 -1.94 3.93 32.37
CA ASN A 435 -1.54 5.18 33.02
C ASN A 435 -2.57 6.30 32.71
N ASP A 436 -2.11 7.46 32.24
CA ASP A 436 -2.97 8.60 31.85
C ASP A 436 -3.43 8.56 30.38
N MET A 437 -3.12 7.48 29.67
CA MET A 437 -3.46 7.30 28.25
C MET A 437 -4.76 6.51 28.07
N THR A 438 -5.54 6.91 27.07
CA THR A 438 -6.73 6.19 26.62
C THR A 438 -6.62 5.84 25.15
N PHE A 439 -7.10 4.65 24.77
CA PHE A 439 -6.99 4.13 23.40
C PHE A 439 -8.40 3.83 22.87
N ASP A 440 -8.77 4.50 21.79
CA ASP A 440 -10.02 4.24 21.05
C ASP A 440 -9.78 3.12 20.03
N LEU A 441 -9.99 1.87 20.48
CA LEU A 441 -9.74 0.68 19.67
C LEU A 441 -11.00 0.31 18.90
N ASN A 442 -10.80 -0.03 17.61
CA ASN A 442 -11.84 -0.52 16.73
C ASN A 442 -11.48 -1.95 16.26
N ASP A 443 -12.22 -2.93 16.72
CA ASP A 443 -12.07 -4.36 16.40
C ASP A 443 -13.43 -5.07 16.47
N ASP A 444 -13.46 -6.37 16.18
CA ASP A 444 -14.65 -7.20 16.31
C ASP A 444 -15.28 -7.03 17.72
N PRO A 445 -16.58 -6.73 17.81
CA PRO A 445 -17.29 -6.58 19.07
C PRO A 445 -17.11 -7.75 20.05
N LYS A 446 -16.88 -8.98 19.55
CA LYS A 446 -16.54 -10.15 20.35
C LYS A 446 -15.30 -9.89 21.21
N TRP A 447 -14.22 -9.39 20.60
CA TRP A 447 -12.96 -9.12 21.30
C TRP A 447 -13.08 -7.97 22.26
N LEU A 448 -13.67 -6.85 21.83
CA LEU A 448 -13.88 -5.68 22.69
C LEU A 448 -14.68 -6.03 23.94
N SER A 449 -15.74 -6.84 23.79
CA SER A 449 -16.57 -7.31 24.91
C SER A 449 -15.82 -8.28 25.84
N LEU A 450 -15.04 -9.21 25.26
CA LEU A 450 -14.25 -10.17 26.04
C LEU A 450 -13.22 -9.44 26.91
N PHE A 451 -12.41 -8.56 26.30
CA PHE A 451 -11.38 -7.81 27.02
C PHE A 451 -11.97 -6.89 28.07
N SER A 452 -13.07 -6.18 27.78
CA SER A 452 -13.76 -5.35 28.77
C SER A 452 -14.16 -6.16 29.99
N LYS A 453 -14.76 -7.34 29.81
CA LYS A 453 -15.13 -8.24 30.90
C LYS A 453 -13.93 -8.73 31.68
N LEU A 454 -12.90 -9.25 31.00
CA LEU A 454 -11.72 -9.84 31.66
C LEU A 454 -10.95 -8.80 32.48
N TRP A 455 -10.78 -7.58 31.95
CA TRP A 455 -10.11 -6.52 32.66
C TRP A 455 -10.91 -6.00 33.86
N GLN A 456 -12.26 -5.95 33.79
CA GLN A 456 -13.11 -5.62 34.93
C GLN A 456 -12.96 -6.67 36.05
N GLU A 457 -12.96 -7.97 35.72
CA GLU A 457 -12.77 -9.04 36.69
C GLU A 457 -11.36 -9.02 37.30
N HIS A 458 -10.34 -8.73 36.49
CA HIS A 458 -8.96 -8.59 36.94
C HIS A 458 -8.80 -7.41 37.90
N ASP A 459 -9.30 -6.23 37.54
CA ASP A 459 -9.20 -5.01 38.38
C ASP A 459 -10.02 -5.15 39.67
N ALA A 460 -11.06 -5.95 39.67
CA ALA A 460 -11.83 -6.32 40.88
C ALA A 460 -11.13 -7.38 41.75
N GLY A 461 -10.01 -7.95 41.28
CA GLY A 461 -9.29 -9.02 41.98
C GLY A 461 -9.95 -10.41 41.91
N ASN A 462 -10.94 -10.59 41.02
CA ASN A 462 -11.66 -11.85 40.87
C ASN A 462 -10.88 -12.88 40.04
N ILE A 463 -10.02 -12.41 39.12
CA ILE A 463 -9.12 -13.27 38.34
C ILE A 463 -7.69 -12.72 38.39
N THR A 464 -6.72 -13.63 38.24
CA THR A 464 -5.29 -13.29 38.14
C THR A 464 -4.91 -12.92 36.71
N SER A 465 -3.77 -12.25 36.51
CA SER A 465 -3.18 -12.00 35.19
C SER A 465 -3.04 -13.29 34.37
N LYS A 466 -2.62 -14.38 35.02
CA LYS A 466 -2.50 -15.70 34.37
C LYS A 466 -3.84 -16.24 33.87
N GLN A 467 -4.90 -16.08 34.63
CA GLN A 467 -6.25 -16.50 34.22
C GLN A 467 -6.75 -15.62 33.05
N LEU A 468 -6.51 -14.32 33.09
CA LEU A 468 -6.82 -13.40 31.99
C LEU A 468 -6.11 -13.81 30.70
N VAL A 469 -4.79 -13.99 30.76
CA VAL A 469 -3.98 -14.45 29.61
C VAL A 469 -4.46 -15.80 29.10
N SER A 470 -4.71 -16.76 29.99
CA SER A 470 -5.17 -18.10 29.61
C SER A 470 -6.52 -18.04 28.87
N GLU A 471 -7.45 -17.18 29.32
CA GLU A 471 -8.76 -17.02 28.68
C GLU A 471 -8.64 -16.40 27.28
N VAL A 472 -7.80 -15.36 27.12
CA VAL A 472 -7.55 -14.74 25.81
C VAL A 472 -6.92 -15.74 24.82
N LEU A 473 -6.01 -16.60 25.29
CA LEU A 473 -5.32 -17.58 24.44
C LEU A 473 -6.09 -18.90 24.25
N SER A 474 -7.30 -19.04 24.83
CA SER A 474 -8.09 -20.26 24.76
C SER A 474 -8.82 -20.49 23.43
N ASP A 475 -9.08 -19.42 22.66
CA ASP A 475 -9.83 -19.50 21.40
C ASP A 475 -8.96 -20.05 20.25
N SER A 476 -8.80 -21.37 20.22
CA SER A 476 -8.01 -22.04 19.20
C SER A 476 -8.52 -21.84 17.76
N GLN A 477 -9.81 -21.54 17.59
CA GLN A 477 -10.36 -21.25 16.27
C GLN A 477 -9.88 -19.88 15.76
N HIS A 478 -9.88 -18.87 16.63
CA HIS A 478 -9.34 -17.56 16.28
C HIS A 478 -7.83 -17.62 16.03
N TRP A 479 -7.09 -18.19 16.97
CA TRP A 479 -5.62 -18.25 16.87
C TRP A 479 -5.12 -19.21 15.80
N GLN A 480 -5.99 -20.04 15.23
CA GLN A 480 -5.65 -21.09 14.26
C GLN A 480 -4.59 -22.08 14.80
N ALA A 481 -4.44 -22.13 16.12
CA ALA A 481 -3.51 -22.97 16.86
C ALA A 481 -4.01 -23.17 18.29
N ASN A 482 -3.65 -24.28 18.93
CA ASN A 482 -3.90 -24.48 20.35
C ASN A 482 -2.77 -23.86 21.18
N LEU A 483 -2.88 -22.56 21.46
CA LEU A 483 -1.85 -21.81 22.18
C LEU A 483 -1.67 -22.27 23.64
N GLN A 484 -2.68 -22.91 24.23
CA GLN A 484 -2.58 -23.45 25.59
C GLN A 484 -1.66 -24.67 25.69
N GLU A 485 -1.44 -25.38 24.57
CA GLU A 485 -0.53 -26.52 24.52
C GLU A 485 0.94 -26.13 24.29
N ILE A 486 1.22 -24.85 23.95
CA ILE A 486 2.59 -24.37 23.80
C ILE A 486 3.24 -24.24 25.19
N PRO A 487 4.28 -25.04 25.49
CA PRO A 487 4.90 -25.03 26.81
C PRO A 487 5.43 -23.66 27.20
N ASN A 488 5.10 -23.20 28.39
CA ASN A 488 5.52 -21.91 28.98
C ASN A 488 4.97 -20.63 28.29
N LEU A 489 4.17 -20.72 27.23
CA LEU A 489 3.68 -19.52 26.54
C LEU A 489 2.83 -18.65 27.49
N ILE A 490 1.83 -19.25 28.16
CA ILE A 490 0.97 -18.54 29.11
C ILE A 490 1.81 -17.89 30.23
N ASP A 491 2.74 -18.62 30.80
CA ASP A 491 3.57 -18.12 31.88
C ASP A 491 4.47 -16.96 31.40
N THR A 492 5.09 -17.08 30.23
CA THR A 492 5.93 -16.02 29.65
C THR A 492 5.12 -14.75 29.35
N VAL A 493 3.94 -14.88 28.74
CA VAL A 493 3.07 -13.73 28.43
C VAL A 493 2.55 -13.09 29.73
N THR A 494 2.26 -13.91 30.75
CA THR A 494 1.84 -13.42 32.09
C THR A 494 2.97 -12.62 32.75
N ASP A 495 4.20 -13.15 32.74
CA ASP A 495 5.38 -12.43 33.29
C ASP A 495 5.63 -11.11 32.59
N HIS A 496 5.44 -11.05 31.26
CA HIS A 496 5.53 -9.80 30.52
C HIS A 496 4.44 -8.83 30.98
N LEU A 497 3.19 -9.28 31.02
CA LEU A 497 2.05 -8.45 31.42
C LEU A 497 2.22 -7.87 32.84
N GLU A 498 2.56 -8.70 33.81
CA GLU A 498 2.76 -8.28 35.20
C GLU A 498 3.95 -7.33 35.34
N SER A 499 5.04 -7.56 34.60
CA SER A 499 6.18 -6.65 34.58
C SER A 499 5.80 -5.28 33.97
N ILE A 500 5.01 -5.24 32.90
CA ILE A 500 4.53 -3.97 32.32
C ILE A 500 3.64 -3.22 33.32
N LEU A 501 2.71 -3.94 33.98
CA LEU A 501 1.80 -3.34 34.98
C LEU A 501 2.53 -2.78 36.22
N THR A 502 3.64 -3.38 36.61
CA THR A 502 4.36 -3.01 37.85
C THR A 502 5.55 -2.10 37.62
N GLN A 503 6.25 -2.23 36.50
CA GLN A 503 7.52 -1.55 36.23
C GLN A 503 7.47 -0.61 35.01
N GLY A 504 6.41 -0.71 34.21
CA GLY A 504 6.26 0.01 32.95
C GLY A 504 6.82 -0.74 31.74
N ILE A 505 6.35 -0.32 30.55
CA ILE A 505 6.67 -0.98 29.29
C ILE A 505 8.14 -0.79 28.89
N GLU A 506 8.71 0.39 29.06
CA GLU A 506 10.08 0.71 28.68
C GLU A 506 11.10 -0.15 29.44
N GLN A 507 10.91 -0.31 30.77
CA GLN A 507 11.78 -1.16 31.57
C GLN A 507 11.68 -2.62 31.12
N ARG A 508 10.49 -3.11 30.77
CA ARG A 508 10.31 -4.47 30.29
C ARG A 508 10.98 -4.69 28.94
N ILE A 509 10.90 -3.75 28.01
CA ILE A 509 11.61 -3.81 26.72
C ILE A 509 13.12 -3.92 26.97
N ALA A 510 13.68 -3.04 27.80
CA ALA A 510 15.12 -3.03 28.11
C ALA A 510 15.59 -4.41 28.64
N LEU A 511 14.85 -4.99 29.59
CA LEU A 511 15.15 -6.32 30.14
C LEU A 511 15.07 -7.46 29.11
N CYS A 512 14.16 -7.32 28.12
CA CYS A 512 14.03 -8.32 27.05
C CYS A 512 15.19 -8.24 26.05
N LEU A 513 15.64 -7.02 25.71
CA LEU A 513 16.75 -6.77 24.80
C LEU A 513 18.10 -7.24 25.37
N GLU A 514 18.30 -7.15 26.70
CA GLU A 514 19.51 -7.65 27.38
C GLU A 514 19.61 -9.18 27.36
N LYS A 515 18.48 -9.90 27.39
CA LYS A 515 18.44 -11.37 27.36
C LYS A 515 18.65 -11.96 25.97
N GLY A 516 18.49 -11.17 24.90
CA GLY A 516 18.66 -11.59 23.52
C GLY A 516 20.08 -11.44 22.98
N ASN A 517 20.99 -10.88 23.77
CA ASN A 517 22.43 -10.83 23.53
C ASN A 517 23.13 -11.98 24.27
#